data_78732da9305fb080af2bb98d0db74a4f
#
_entry.id   78732da9305fb080af2bb98d0db74a4f
#
_cell.length_a   1.000
_cell.length_b   1.000
_cell.length_c   1.000
_cell.angle_alpha   90.00
_cell.angle_beta   90.00
_cell.angle_gamma   90.00
#
_symmetry.space_group_name_H-M   'P 1'
#
loop_
_entity.id
_entity.type
_entity.pdbx_description
1 polymer ?
#
loop_
_entity_poly.entity_id
_entity_poly.type
_entity_poly.pdbx_seq_one_letter_code
_entity_poly.pdbx_strand_id
1 'polypeptide(L)'
;MVRSYDLVMFDLDGTLADSLGFFMRTHNLLAAKYHFQPIQPHEVELLRQRSPREIMAHLGLPQWKLPFVARDFVRLMRLHGQDVCMFAGVERVLRDLHAQGLQLAVVSSNAVENCRRLLGDDLCRLMSCIDGGASLFGKRTRILRMLNTLGIPPCRAIYVGDQLTDADAARAAGVAFGAVCWGYGAPQALARAAPEAMFETVDALRLLARSTQPDARFLKAQPGIDG
;
A
#
# COMPACT_ATOMS: atom_id res chain seq x y z
N MET A 1 -6.09 -0.12 24.26
CA MET A 1 -6.06 -1.54 23.79
C MET A 1 -5.26 -1.58 22.50
N VAL A 2 -4.20 -2.38 22.43
CA VAL A 2 -3.46 -2.58 21.19
C VAL A 2 -4.37 -3.40 20.27
N ARG A 3 -4.71 -2.88 19.09
CA ARG A 3 -5.53 -3.62 18.13
C ARG A 3 -4.72 -4.80 17.59
N SER A 4 -5.32 -5.97 17.57
CA SER A 4 -4.77 -7.17 16.95
C SER A 4 -5.38 -7.34 15.57
N TYR A 5 -4.53 -7.52 14.55
CA TYR A 5 -4.95 -7.72 13.17
C TYR A 5 -4.77 -9.20 12.78
N ASP A 6 -5.65 -9.67 11.91
CA ASP A 6 -5.54 -10.99 11.26
C ASP A 6 -5.05 -10.83 9.81
N LEU A 7 -5.32 -9.66 9.21
CA LEU A 7 -4.97 -9.35 7.83
C LEU A 7 -4.22 -8.03 7.73
N VAL A 8 -3.09 -8.06 7.05
CA VAL A 8 -2.37 -6.87 6.59
C VAL A 8 -2.46 -6.80 5.08
N MET A 9 -3.09 -5.75 4.58
CA MET A 9 -3.15 -5.44 3.15
C MET A 9 -2.16 -4.34 2.84
N PHE A 10 -1.34 -4.52 1.83
CA PHE A 10 -0.33 -3.55 1.41
C PHE A 10 -0.67 -2.93 0.06
N ASP A 11 -0.41 -1.62 -0.10
CA ASP A 11 -0.15 -1.07 -1.42
C ASP A 11 1.19 -1.61 -1.94
N LEU A 12 1.43 -1.45 -3.23
CA LEU A 12 2.67 -1.90 -3.88
C LEU A 12 3.62 -0.73 -4.11
N ASP A 13 3.23 0.19 -4.99
CA ASP A 13 4.10 1.28 -5.47
C ASP A 13 4.31 2.33 -4.39
N GLY A 14 5.56 2.57 -3.99
CA GLY A 14 5.89 3.48 -2.88
C GLY A 14 5.74 2.85 -1.49
N THR A 15 5.15 1.67 -1.37
CA THR A 15 4.97 0.97 -0.10
C THR A 15 5.88 -0.25 0.01
N LEU A 16 5.74 -1.22 -0.89
CA LEU A 16 6.60 -2.41 -0.97
C LEU A 16 7.69 -2.25 -2.04
N ALA A 17 7.38 -1.56 -3.15
CA ALA A 17 8.26 -1.38 -4.29
C ALA A 17 8.75 0.06 -4.41
N ASP A 18 10.06 0.24 -4.61
CA ASP A 18 10.70 1.52 -4.91
C ASP A 18 10.52 1.86 -6.40
N SER A 19 9.35 2.33 -6.72
CA SER A 19 8.96 2.65 -8.10
C SER A 19 8.97 4.16 -8.43
N LEU A 20 9.38 5.04 -7.48
CA LEU A 20 9.36 6.49 -7.69
C LEU A 20 10.21 6.91 -8.88
N GLY A 21 11.43 6.40 -8.99
CA GLY A 21 12.32 6.71 -10.11
C GLY A 21 11.73 6.29 -11.47
N PHE A 22 11.09 5.11 -11.53
CA PHE A 22 10.37 4.67 -12.72
C PHE A 22 9.16 5.58 -13.01
N PHE A 23 8.38 5.90 -11.98
CA PHE A 23 7.21 6.80 -12.11
C PHE A 23 7.62 8.14 -12.72
N MET A 24 8.66 8.78 -12.19
CA MET A 24 9.13 10.09 -12.65
C MET A 24 9.57 10.06 -14.14
N ARG A 25 10.38 9.07 -14.53
CA ARG A 25 10.82 8.92 -15.93
C ARG A 25 9.64 8.69 -16.86
N THR A 26 8.75 7.78 -16.49
CA THR A 26 7.57 7.43 -17.30
C THR A 26 6.59 8.58 -17.39
N HIS A 27 6.35 9.30 -16.29
CA HIS A 27 5.52 10.49 -16.27
C HIS A 27 6.03 11.55 -17.26
N ASN A 28 7.32 11.85 -17.25
CA ASN A 28 7.91 12.86 -18.12
C ASN A 28 7.88 12.45 -19.60
N LEU A 29 8.01 11.17 -19.93
CA LEU A 29 7.78 10.66 -21.29
C LEU A 29 6.32 10.86 -21.72
N LEU A 30 5.37 10.57 -20.84
CA LEU A 30 3.94 10.76 -21.13
C LEU A 30 3.56 12.22 -21.17
N ALA A 31 4.19 13.09 -20.38
CA ALA A 31 4.02 14.52 -20.43
C ALA A 31 4.36 15.08 -21.82
N ALA A 32 5.49 14.66 -22.38
CA ALA A 32 5.87 15.03 -23.74
C ALA A 32 4.86 14.51 -24.79
N LYS A 33 4.42 13.24 -24.66
CA LYS A 33 3.48 12.62 -25.61
C LYS A 33 2.09 13.24 -25.58
N TYR A 34 1.59 13.58 -24.39
CA TYR A 34 0.22 14.04 -24.21
C TYR A 34 0.10 15.56 -23.98
N HIS A 35 1.22 16.29 -24.11
CA HIS A 35 1.28 17.75 -23.98
C HIS A 35 0.70 18.26 -22.65
N PHE A 36 1.28 17.78 -21.54
CA PHE A 36 1.09 18.35 -20.21
C PHE A 36 2.47 18.58 -19.56
N GLN A 37 2.54 19.20 -18.39
CA GLN A 37 3.82 19.60 -17.81
C GLN A 37 4.59 18.40 -17.22
N PRO A 38 5.92 18.29 -17.47
CA PRO A 38 6.77 17.33 -16.80
C PRO A 38 6.99 17.73 -15.34
N ILE A 39 7.18 16.74 -14.47
CA ILE A 39 7.57 16.99 -13.09
C ILE A 39 9.07 17.30 -13.05
N GLN A 40 9.42 18.45 -12.45
CA GLN A 40 10.81 18.84 -12.24
C GLN A 40 11.34 18.28 -10.91
N PRO A 41 12.63 17.93 -10.80
CA PRO A 41 13.19 17.39 -9.56
C PRO A 41 12.94 18.25 -8.31
N HIS A 42 12.95 19.58 -8.45
CA HIS A 42 12.73 20.51 -7.33
C HIS A 42 11.25 20.61 -6.90
N GLU A 43 10.31 20.12 -7.72
CA GLU A 43 8.88 20.14 -7.43
C GLU A 43 8.43 18.87 -6.66
N VAL A 44 9.23 17.82 -6.67
CA VAL A 44 8.84 16.49 -6.11
C VAL A 44 8.37 16.63 -4.67
N GLU A 45 9.12 17.33 -3.82
CA GLU A 45 8.77 17.46 -2.41
C GLU A 45 7.47 18.26 -2.21
N LEU A 46 7.21 19.26 -3.03
CA LEU A 46 5.95 19.98 -3.02
C LEU A 46 4.78 19.09 -3.46
N LEU A 47 4.98 18.32 -4.53
CA LEU A 47 3.94 17.43 -5.07
C LEU A 47 3.59 16.28 -4.13
N ARG A 48 4.55 15.78 -3.35
CA ARG A 48 4.33 14.76 -2.31
C ARG A 48 3.31 15.20 -1.23
N GLN A 49 3.10 16.49 -1.05
CA GLN A 49 2.14 17.04 -0.09
C GLN A 49 0.73 17.21 -0.67
N ARG A 50 0.55 16.99 -1.98
CA ARG A 50 -0.69 17.22 -2.71
C ARG A 50 -1.45 15.93 -2.98
N SER A 51 -2.76 16.07 -3.10
CA SER A 51 -3.62 14.99 -3.60
C SER A 51 -3.37 14.76 -5.11
N PRO A 52 -3.65 13.56 -5.64
CA PRO A 52 -3.52 13.28 -7.07
C PRO A 52 -4.30 14.28 -7.96
N ARG A 53 -5.45 14.77 -7.48
CA ARG A 53 -6.26 15.75 -8.21
C ARG A 53 -5.55 17.10 -8.32
N GLU A 54 -4.92 17.55 -7.23
CA GLU A 54 -4.14 18.79 -7.22
C GLU A 54 -2.87 18.65 -8.06
N ILE A 55 -2.23 17.48 -8.06
CA ILE A 55 -1.08 17.18 -8.93
C ILE A 55 -1.51 17.27 -10.40
N MET A 56 -2.60 16.62 -10.80
CA MET A 56 -3.11 16.68 -12.17
C MET A 56 -3.43 18.11 -12.60
N ALA A 57 -4.05 18.90 -11.73
CA ALA A 57 -4.35 20.30 -11.99
C ALA A 57 -3.07 21.14 -12.15
N HIS A 58 -2.08 20.95 -11.28
CA HIS A 58 -0.79 21.63 -11.32
C HIS A 58 -0.02 21.32 -12.61
N LEU A 59 -0.05 20.08 -13.07
CA LEU A 59 0.63 19.63 -14.29
C LEU A 59 -0.16 19.93 -15.59
N GLY A 60 -1.34 20.51 -15.46
CA GLY A 60 -2.18 20.83 -16.62
C GLY A 60 -2.66 19.57 -17.35
N LEU A 61 -2.82 18.44 -16.66
CA LEU A 61 -3.33 17.20 -17.23
C LEU A 61 -4.88 17.19 -17.21
N PRO A 62 -5.54 17.35 -18.37
CA PRO A 62 -6.99 17.35 -18.43
C PRO A 62 -7.55 15.96 -18.07
N GLN A 63 -8.67 15.92 -17.33
CA GLN A 63 -9.28 14.67 -16.88
C GLN A 63 -9.63 13.71 -18.03
N TRP A 64 -10.01 14.23 -19.20
CA TRP A 64 -10.33 13.39 -20.35
C TRP A 64 -9.12 12.66 -20.95
N LYS A 65 -7.89 13.15 -20.73
CA LYS A 65 -6.65 12.47 -21.16
C LYS A 65 -6.25 11.34 -20.18
N LEU A 66 -6.73 11.37 -18.94
CA LEU A 66 -6.31 10.47 -17.88
C LEU A 66 -6.43 8.98 -18.25
N PRO A 67 -7.52 8.49 -18.88
CA PRO A 67 -7.62 7.08 -19.28
C PRO A 67 -6.52 6.66 -20.27
N PHE A 68 -6.15 7.55 -21.18
CA PHE A 68 -5.12 7.27 -22.19
C PHE A 68 -3.72 7.27 -21.56
N VAL A 69 -3.44 8.26 -20.71
CA VAL A 69 -2.19 8.36 -19.94
C VAL A 69 -2.02 7.14 -19.02
N ALA A 70 -3.07 6.77 -18.29
CA ALA A 70 -3.04 5.60 -17.40
C ALA A 70 -2.80 4.29 -18.15
N ARG A 71 -3.46 4.10 -19.30
CA ARG A 71 -3.26 2.93 -20.16
C ARG A 71 -1.81 2.82 -20.63
N ASP A 72 -1.26 3.94 -21.12
CA ASP A 72 0.11 3.95 -21.63
C ASP A 72 1.14 3.82 -20.49
N PHE A 73 0.84 4.36 -19.31
CA PHE A 73 1.65 4.14 -18.10
C PHE A 73 1.73 2.65 -17.74
N VAL A 74 0.60 1.96 -17.68
CA VAL A 74 0.55 0.51 -17.41
C VAL A 74 1.32 -0.27 -18.47
N ARG A 75 1.20 0.12 -19.75
CA ARG A 75 1.98 -0.51 -20.85
C ARG A 75 3.48 -0.30 -20.66
N LEU A 76 3.92 0.91 -20.31
CA LEU A 76 5.33 1.20 -20.07
C LEU A 76 5.87 0.46 -18.85
N MET A 77 5.07 0.35 -17.78
CA MET A 77 5.42 -0.44 -16.61
C MET A 77 5.63 -1.92 -16.97
N ARG A 78 4.79 -2.49 -17.85
CA ARG A 78 4.95 -3.86 -18.32
C ARG A 78 6.22 -4.05 -19.14
N LEU A 79 6.58 -3.07 -19.99
CA LEU A 79 7.72 -3.17 -20.90
C LEU A 79 9.06 -2.83 -20.23
N HIS A 80 9.07 -1.88 -19.31
CA HIS A 80 10.30 -1.27 -18.78
C HIS A 80 10.34 -1.24 -17.24
N GLY A 81 9.37 -1.83 -16.56
CA GLY A 81 9.32 -1.86 -15.09
C GLY A 81 10.24 -2.91 -14.45
N GLN A 82 11.08 -3.58 -15.23
CA GLN A 82 12.02 -4.60 -14.72
C GLN A 82 13.10 -4.01 -13.78
N ASP A 83 13.37 -2.71 -13.88
CA ASP A 83 14.32 -2.02 -13.01
C ASP A 83 13.72 -1.60 -11.67
N VAL A 84 12.39 -1.78 -11.49
CA VAL A 84 11.73 -1.52 -10.21
C VAL A 84 12.00 -2.69 -9.28
N CYS A 85 12.52 -2.39 -8.09
CA CYS A 85 12.84 -3.36 -7.07
C CYS A 85 11.98 -3.14 -5.81
N MET A 86 11.92 -4.14 -4.95
CA MET A 86 11.35 -3.97 -3.62
C MET A 86 12.25 -3.07 -2.77
N PHE A 87 11.68 -2.30 -1.85
CA PHE A 87 12.48 -1.62 -0.83
C PHE A 87 13.31 -2.62 -0.03
N ALA A 88 14.52 -2.22 0.35
CA ALA A 88 15.41 -3.09 1.12
C ALA A 88 14.76 -3.55 2.44
N GLY A 89 14.78 -4.86 2.67
CA GLY A 89 14.22 -5.49 3.88
C GLY A 89 12.75 -5.88 3.79
N VAL A 90 11.99 -5.44 2.78
CA VAL A 90 10.55 -5.77 2.62
C VAL A 90 10.35 -7.28 2.57
N GLU A 91 11.12 -7.99 1.78
CA GLU A 91 11.00 -9.45 1.67
C GLU A 91 11.11 -10.13 3.05
N ARG A 92 12.12 -9.76 3.83
CA ARG A 92 12.33 -10.32 5.17
C ARG A 92 11.15 -10.00 6.10
N VAL A 93 10.67 -8.77 6.08
CA VAL A 93 9.55 -8.34 6.92
C VAL A 93 8.26 -9.09 6.56
N LEU A 94 7.95 -9.25 5.28
CA LEU A 94 6.77 -10.02 4.83
C LEU A 94 6.84 -11.47 5.30
N ARG A 95 8.02 -12.12 5.20
CA ARG A 95 8.23 -13.49 5.72
C ARG A 95 8.02 -13.55 7.24
N ASP A 96 8.54 -12.57 7.99
CA ASP A 96 8.40 -12.51 9.44
C ASP A 96 6.94 -12.31 9.88
N LEU A 97 6.20 -11.43 9.22
CA LEU A 97 4.78 -11.21 9.49
C LEU A 97 3.95 -12.48 9.20
N HIS A 98 4.23 -13.14 8.07
CA HIS A 98 3.56 -14.39 7.70
C HIS A 98 3.89 -15.52 8.70
N ALA A 99 5.14 -15.67 9.11
CA ALA A 99 5.57 -16.66 10.10
C ALA A 99 4.91 -16.45 11.49
N GLN A 100 4.48 -15.23 11.78
CA GLN A 100 3.73 -14.90 13.00
C GLN A 100 2.21 -15.09 12.85
N GLY A 101 1.76 -15.68 11.75
CA GLY A 101 0.36 -16.08 11.52
C GLY A 101 -0.52 -15.00 10.92
N LEU A 102 0.04 -13.85 10.50
CA LEU A 102 -0.73 -12.83 9.81
C LEU A 102 -1.02 -13.25 8.36
N GLN A 103 -2.24 -13.08 7.93
CA GLN A 103 -2.56 -13.14 6.50
C GLN A 103 -2.06 -11.86 5.82
N LEU A 104 -1.40 -12.03 4.66
CA LEU A 104 -0.85 -10.93 3.89
C LEU A 104 -1.59 -10.83 2.56
N ALA A 105 -1.85 -9.61 2.11
CA ALA A 105 -2.46 -9.38 0.81
C ALA A 105 -1.91 -8.10 0.17
N VAL A 106 -2.01 -8.01 -1.16
CA VAL A 106 -1.66 -6.80 -1.91
C VAL A 106 -2.92 -6.26 -2.59
N VAL A 107 -3.17 -4.96 -2.39
CA VAL A 107 -4.24 -4.21 -3.06
C VAL A 107 -3.63 -2.98 -3.71
N SER A 108 -3.47 -2.99 -5.03
CA SER A 108 -2.77 -1.94 -5.78
C SER A 108 -3.58 -1.40 -6.95
N SER A 109 -3.26 -0.18 -7.39
CA SER A 109 -3.70 0.35 -8.68
C SER A 109 -2.87 -0.20 -9.85
N ASN A 110 -1.77 -0.90 -9.59
CA ASN A 110 -0.96 -1.57 -10.61
C ASN A 110 -1.65 -2.85 -11.12
N ALA A 111 -1.29 -3.31 -12.31
CA ALA A 111 -1.81 -4.57 -12.85
C ALA A 111 -1.33 -5.77 -12.01
N VAL A 112 -2.19 -6.79 -11.86
CA VAL A 112 -1.87 -8.00 -11.07
C VAL A 112 -0.59 -8.67 -11.55
N GLU A 113 -0.36 -8.70 -12.85
CA GLU A 113 0.84 -9.27 -13.47
C GLU A 113 2.11 -8.55 -13.01
N ASN A 114 2.05 -7.21 -12.92
CA ASN A 114 3.16 -6.40 -12.41
C ASN A 114 3.38 -6.64 -10.92
N CYS A 115 2.30 -6.73 -10.13
CA CYS A 115 2.38 -7.06 -8.71
C CYS A 115 3.09 -8.40 -8.51
N ARG A 116 2.68 -9.43 -9.25
CA ARG A 116 3.28 -10.77 -9.18
C ARG A 116 4.75 -10.77 -9.60
N ARG A 117 5.08 -10.06 -10.69
CA ARG A 117 6.46 -9.95 -11.16
C ARG A 117 7.37 -9.31 -10.11
N LEU A 118 6.92 -8.24 -9.45
CA LEU A 118 7.69 -7.53 -8.43
C LEU A 118 7.86 -8.36 -7.15
N LEU A 119 6.82 -9.07 -6.73
CA LEU A 119 6.88 -9.95 -5.57
C LEU A 119 7.74 -11.20 -5.82
N GLY A 120 7.78 -11.68 -7.07
CA GLY A 120 8.36 -12.98 -7.38
C GLY A 120 7.53 -14.14 -6.84
N ASP A 121 7.86 -15.35 -7.26
CA ASP A 121 7.07 -16.55 -6.92
C ASP A 121 7.04 -16.82 -5.40
N ASP A 122 8.15 -16.57 -4.73
CA ASP A 122 8.30 -16.86 -3.29
C ASP A 122 7.39 -15.98 -2.44
N LEU A 123 7.39 -14.67 -2.67
CA LEU A 123 6.50 -13.77 -1.92
C LEU A 123 5.05 -13.91 -2.36
N CYS A 124 4.78 -14.21 -3.63
CA CYS A 124 3.42 -14.51 -4.09
C CYS A 124 2.79 -15.68 -3.33
N ARG A 125 3.56 -16.69 -2.94
CA ARG A 125 3.08 -17.82 -2.12
C ARG A 125 2.71 -17.44 -0.69
N LEU A 126 3.25 -16.35 -0.17
CA LEU A 126 2.90 -15.82 1.16
C LEU A 126 1.61 -14.99 1.13
N MET A 127 1.21 -14.49 -0.04
CA MET A 127 0.02 -13.65 -0.17
C MET A 127 -1.24 -14.49 -0.23
N SER A 128 -2.17 -14.25 0.70
CA SER A 128 -3.50 -14.85 0.67
C SER A 128 -4.29 -14.40 -0.56
N CYS A 129 -4.04 -13.16 -1.02
CA CYS A 129 -4.65 -12.63 -2.24
C CYS A 129 -3.83 -11.44 -2.80
N ILE A 130 -3.88 -11.26 -4.12
CA ILE A 130 -3.32 -10.10 -4.82
C ILE A 130 -4.43 -9.56 -5.73
N ASP A 131 -4.92 -8.35 -5.44
CA ASP A 131 -5.93 -7.63 -6.25
C ASP A 131 -5.31 -6.35 -6.80
N GLY A 132 -5.34 -6.20 -8.11
CA GLY A 132 -4.74 -5.08 -8.82
C GLY A 132 -5.59 -4.61 -10.00
N GLY A 133 -5.30 -3.41 -10.48
CA GLY A 133 -5.94 -2.89 -11.68
C GLY A 133 -5.88 -1.36 -11.78
N ALA A 134 -5.89 -0.86 -13.01
CA ALA A 134 -5.63 0.54 -13.38
C ALA A 134 -6.73 1.54 -12.98
N SER A 135 -7.43 1.36 -11.88
CA SER A 135 -8.43 2.31 -11.37
C SER A 135 -7.90 3.05 -10.15
N LEU A 136 -7.61 4.33 -10.29
CA LEU A 136 -7.20 5.22 -9.20
C LEU A 136 -8.23 5.32 -8.07
N PHE A 137 -9.51 5.08 -8.36
CA PHE A 137 -10.63 5.20 -7.40
C PHE A 137 -11.18 3.84 -6.95
N GLY A 138 -10.58 2.74 -7.37
CA GLY A 138 -11.06 1.39 -7.10
C GLY A 138 -10.56 0.74 -5.81
N LYS A 139 -9.63 1.37 -5.07
CA LYS A 139 -8.98 0.75 -3.90
C LYS A 139 -9.99 0.34 -2.82
N ARG A 140 -10.94 1.21 -2.47
CA ARG A 140 -12.01 0.87 -1.51
C ARG A 140 -12.74 -0.43 -1.89
N THR A 141 -13.18 -0.53 -3.14
CA THR A 141 -13.92 -1.71 -3.62
C THR A 141 -13.07 -2.97 -3.56
N ARG A 142 -11.77 -2.87 -3.85
CA ARG A 142 -10.83 -4.00 -3.75
C ARG A 142 -10.60 -4.41 -2.31
N ILE A 143 -10.41 -3.45 -1.39
CA ILE A 143 -10.29 -3.72 0.05
C ILE A 143 -11.53 -4.49 0.53
N LEU A 144 -12.74 -4.02 0.22
CA LEU A 144 -13.98 -4.67 0.61
C LEU A 144 -14.11 -6.07 -0.01
N ARG A 145 -13.73 -6.24 -1.27
CA ARG A 145 -13.71 -7.56 -1.94
C ARG A 145 -12.73 -8.50 -1.24
N MET A 146 -11.54 -8.01 -0.90
CA MET A 146 -10.51 -8.78 -0.20
C MET A 146 -11.03 -9.28 1.15
N LEU A 147 -11.60 -8.40 1.96
CA LEU A 147 -12.20 -8.73 3.25
C LEU A 147 -13.27 -9.82 3.11
N ASN A 148 -14.18 -9.66 2.13
CA ASN A 148 -15.23 -10.65 1.87
C ASN A 148 -14.66 -11.99 1.41
N THR A 149 -13.66 -11.99 0.52
CA THR A 149 -13.04 -13.23 0.01
C THR A 149 -12.33 -14.00 1.11
N LEU A 150 -11.68 -13.29 2.05
CA LEU A 150 -10.93 -13.92 3.14
C LEU A 150 -11.78 -14.13 4.41
N GLY A 151 -13.03 -13.66 4.43
CA GLY A 151 -13.92 -13.78 5.60
C GLY A 151 -13.46 -12.99 6.83
N ILE A 152 -12.70 -11.90 6.63
CA ILE A 152 -12.12 -11.12 7.73
C ILE A 152 -12.95 -9.83 7.94
N PRO A 153 -13.39 -9.58 9.18
CA PRO A 153 -14.11 -8.34 9.48
C PRO A 153 -13.17 -7.12 9.41
N PRO A 154 -13.67 -5.93 8.98
CA PRO A 154 -12.85 -4.72 8.81
C PRO A 154 -12.03 -4.34 10.05
N CYS A 155 -12.57 -4.54 11.26
CA CYS A 155 -11.88 -4.22 12.52
C CYS A 155 -10.65 -5.09 12.82
N ARG A 156 -10.50 -6.22 12.10
CA ARG A 156 -9.37 -7.15 12.19
C ARG A 156 -8.39 -7.01 11.04
N ALA A 157 -8.53 -5.98 10.21
CA ALA A 157 -7.66 -5.71 9.08
C ALA A 157 -7.04 -4.31 9.16
N ILE A 158 -5.82 -4.20 8.64
CA ILE A 158 -5.13 -2.93 8.42
C ILE A 158 -4.69 -2.83 6.96
N TYR A 159 -4.85 -1.65 6.38
CA TYR A 159 -4.30 -1.31 5.07
C TYR A 159 -3.07 -0.44 5.25
N VAL A 160 -1.94 -0.85 4.68
CA VAL A 160 -0.66 -0.16 4.76
C VAL A 160 -0.35 0.48 3.41
N GLY A 161 -0.10 1.78 3.40
CA GLY A 161 0.14 2.55 2.18
C GLY A 161 0.90 3.84 2.43
N ASP A 162 1.24 4.54 1.36
CA ASP A 162 2.10 5.71 1.39
C ASP A 162 1.42 6.99 0.86
N GLN A 163 0.12 6.93 0.52
CA GLN A 163 -0.58 8.08 -0.06
C GLN A 163 -1.88 8.41 0.67
N LEU A 164 -2.34 9.67 0.56
CA LEU A 164 -3.63 10.10 1.11
C LEU A 164 -4.81 9.32 0.53
N THR A 165 -4.70 8.89 -0.74
CA THR A 165 -5.70 8.02 -1.37
C THR A 165 -5.82 6.65 -0.72
N ASP A 166 -4.75 6.17 -0.08
CA ASP A 166 -4.74 4.93 0.69
C ASP A 166 -5.51 5.11 2.00
N ALA A 167 -5.22 6.21 2.70
CA ALA A 167 -5.93 6.58 3.91
C ALA A 167 -7.44 6.73 3.66
N ASP A 168 -7.82 7.41 2.57
CA ASP A 168 -9.21 7.59 2.18
C ASP A 168 -9.89 6.27 1.85
N ALA A 169 -9.21 5.38 1.12
CA ALA A 169 -9.73 4.06 0.76
C ALA A 169 -9.92 3.17 1.99
N ALA A 170 -8.93 3.16 2.90
CA ALA A 170 -9.00 2.41 4.15
C ALA A 170 -10.15 2.89 5.03
N ARG A 171 -10.25 4.20 5.24
CA ARG A 171 -11.34 4.85 6.01
C ARG A 171 -12.70 4.51 5.41
N ALA A 172 -12.84 4.63 4.09
CA ALA A 172 -14.10 4.34 3.38
C ALA A 172 -14.46 2.85 3.38
N ALA A 173 -13.50 1.94 3.61
CA ALA A 173 -13.71 0.50 3.78
C ALA A 173 -13.88 0.10 5.25
N GLY A 174 -13.73 1.03 6.21
CA GLY A 174 -13.83 0.75 7.64
C GLY A 174 -12.65 -0.02 8.24
N VAL A 175 -11.49 -0.04 7.56
CA VAL A 175 -10.27 -0.69 8.04
C VAL A 175 -9.31 0.34 8.63
N ALA A 176 -8.42 -0.11 9.53
CA ALA A 176 -7.34 0.72 10.02
C ALA A 176 -6.38 1.10 8.89
N PHE A 177 -5.73 2.26 9.00
CA PHE A 177 -4.70 2.71 8.08
C PHE A 177 -3.34 2.80 8.76
N GLY A 178 -2.33 2.18 8.16
CA GLY A 178 -0.94 2.32 8.52
C GLY A 178 -0.19 3.11 7.45
N ALA A 179 0.46 4.20 7.81
CA ALA A 179 1.21 5.04 6.88
C ALA A 179 2.69 4.67 6.87
N VAL A 180 3.28 4.49 5.70
CA VAL A 180 4.74 4.36 5.55
C VAL A 180 5.35 5.70 5.15
N CYS A 181 6.50 6.05 5.74
CA CYS A 181 7.13 7.37 5.59
C CYS A 181 8.14 7.46 4.44
N TRP A 182 8.50 6.33 3.84
CA TRP A 182 9.50 6.26 2.75
C TRP A 182 8.93 6.35 1.34
N GLY A 183 7.59 6.36 1.19
CA GLY A 183 6.91 6.32 -0.10
C GLY A 183 6.76 7.68 -0.80
N TYR A 184 5.75 7.80 -1.64
CA TYR A 184 5.49 8.99 -2.45
C TYR A 184 4.89 10.15 -1.67
N GLY A 185 4.01 9.85 -0.68
CA GLY A 185 3.36 10.86 0.16
C GLY A 185 4.33 11.47 1.17
N ALA A 186 4.17 12.76 1.45
CA ALA A 186 4.93 13.40 2.51
C ALA A 186 4.44 12.91 3.89
N PRO A 187 5.33 12.53 4.83
CA PRO A 187 4.94 12.05 6.16
C PRO A 187 4.01 13.02 6.91
N GLN A 188 4.24 14.34 6.77
CA GLN A 188 3.42 15.38 7.40
C GLN A 188 1.99 15.41 6.83
N ALA A 189 1.81 15.14 5.54
CA ALA A 189 0.48 15.02 4.93
C ALA A 189 -0.23 13.76 5.40
N LEU A 190 0.48 12.64 5.47
CA LEU A 190 -0.05 11.36 5.98
C LEU A 190 -0.44 11.44 7.45
N ALA A 191 0.35 12.12 8.29
CA ALA A 191 0.02 12.32 9.70
C ALA A 191 -1.31 13.06 9.90
N ARG A 192 -1.66 14.02 9.01
CA ARG A 192 -2.96 14.72 9.05
C ARG A 192 -4.15 13.80 8.75
N ALA A 193 -3.91 12.69 8.05
CA ALA A 193 -4.95 11.69 7.83
C ALA A 193 -5.25 10.83 9.06
N ALA A 194 -4.56 11.07 10.19
CA ALA A 194 -4.70 10.36 11.46
C ALA A 194 -4.62 8.82 11.29
N PRO A 195 -3.49 8.29 10.77
CA PRO A 195 -3.29 6.85 10.66
C PRO A 195 -3.25 6.19 12.04
N GLU A 196 -3.62 4.91 12.11
CA GLU A 196 -3.49 4.09 13.33
C GLU A 196 -2.01 3.93 13.74
N ALA A 197 -1.11 3.85 12.75
CA ALA A 197 0.33 3.78 12.94
C ALA A 197 1.08 4.50 11.81
N MET A 198 2.24 5.07 12.12
CA MET A 198 3.21 5.57 11.16
C MET A 198 4.49 4.73 11.27
N PHE A 199 4.96 4.24 10.13
CA PHE A 199 6.16 3.42 10.04
C PHE A 199 7.28 4.23 9.37
N GLU A 200 8.32 4.56 10.12
CA GLU A 200 9.45 5.34 9.62
C GLU A 200 10.42 4.48 8.79
N THR A 201 10.48 3.19 9.08
CA THR A 201 11.36 2.22 8.40
C THR A 201 10.60 0.96 8.04
N VAL A 202 11.11 0.22 7.05
CA VAL A 202 10.54 -1.08 6.65
C VAL A 202 10.50 -2.05 7.83
N ASP A 203 11.55 -2.08 8.66
CA ASP A 203 11.61 -2.95 9.84
C ASP A 203 10.54 -2.64 10.89
N ALA A 204 10.05 -1.40 10.95
CA ALA A 204 8.98 -1.02 11.88
C ALA A 204 7.64 -1.73 11.58
N LEU A 205 7.42 -2.22 10.34
CA LEU A 205 6.23 -3.00 10.01
C LEU A 205 6.07 -4.27 10.87
N ARG A 206 7.17 -4.79 11.45
CA ARG A 206 7.11 -5.92 12.40
C ARG A 206 6.26 -5.63 13.64
N LEU A 207 6.02 -4.37 13.97
CA LEU A 207 5.14 -3.98 15.07
C LEU A 207 3.70 -4.45 14.85
N LEU A 208 3.28 -4.67 13.59
CA LEU A 208 1.97 -5.21 13.26
C LEU A 208 1.73 -6.60 13.86
N ALA A 209 2.77 -7.41 14.00
CA ALA A 209 2.68 -8.75 14.56
C ALA A 209 2.65 -8.77 16.11
N ARG A 210 3.21 -7.77 16.77
CA ARG A 210 3.23 -7.71 18.25
C ARG A 210 1.84 -7.53 18.86
N SER A 211 0.87 -7.14 18.05
CA SER A 211 -0.54 -6.98 18.45
C SER A 211 -1.27 -8.31 18.63
N THR A 212 -0.66 -9.44 18.25
CA THR A 212 -1.32 -10.78 18.26
C THR A 212 -1.02 -11.62 19.51
N GLN A 213 -0.23 -11.13 20.49
CA GLN A 213 -0.05 -11.89 21.72
C GLN A 213 -1.35 -11.87 22.55
N PRO A 214 -1.96 -13.03 22.83
CA PRO A 214 -3.06 -13.11 23.76
C PRO A 214 -2.57 -12.61 25.13
N ASP A 215 -3.33 -11.74 25.74
CA ASP A 215 -3.07 -11.19 27.07
C ASP A 215 -2.87 -12.37 28.04
N ALA A 216 -1.64 -12.57 28.52
CA ALA A 216 -1.27 -13.65 29.44
C ALA A 216 -2.01 -13.58 30.79
N ARG A 217 -2.94 -12.61 30.96
CA ARG A 217 -3.78 -12.45 32.16
C ARG A 217 -4.98 -13.37 32.18
N PHE A 218 -5.34 -14.05 31.09
CA PHE A 218 -6.47 -15.00 31.08
C PHE A 218 -6.09 -16.45 31.42
N LEU A 219 -4.81 -16.76 31.65
CA LEU A 219 -4.35 -18.11 32.01
C LEU A 219 -4.22 -18.36 33.52
N LYS A 220 -4.68 -17.44 34.38
CA LYS A 220 -4.72 -17.64 35.83
C LYS A 220 -6.13 -17.46 36.37
N ALA A 221 -7.01 -18.43 36.12
CA ALA A 221 -8.19 -18.68 36.94
C ALA A 221 -8.81 -20.02 36.57
N GLN A 222 -8.13 -21.13 36.91
CA GLN A 222 -8.83 -22.36 37.27
C GLN A 222 -8.66 -22.51 38.76
N PRO A 223 -9.74 -22.40 39.58
CA PRO A 223 -9.68 -22.82 40.99
C PRO A 223 -9.50 -24.33 41.03
N GLY A 224 -8.49 -24.77 41.79
CA GLY A 224 -8.29 -26.17 42.11
C GLY A 224 -9.57 -26.75 42.69
N ILE A 225 -9.98 -27.89 42.16
CA ILE A 225 -10.94 -28.80 42.81
C ILE A 225 -10.09 -29.77 43.61
N ASP A 226 -9.86 -29.37 44.87
CA ASP A 226 -9.49 -30.33 45.90
C ASP A 226 -10.78 -30.85 46.52
N GLY A 227 -10.94 -32.21 46.56
CA GLY A 227 -12.03 -32.91 47.18
C GLY A 227 -12.01 -34.38 46.81
#